data_f4a22c34c52dcbb8bd9c11d6839dc126
#
_entry.id   f4a22c34c52dcbb8bd9c11d6839dc126
#
_cell.length_a   1.000
_cell.length_b   1.000
_cell.length_c   1.000
_cell.angle_alpha   90.00
_cell.angle_beta   90.00
_cell.angle_gamma   90.00
#
_symmetry.space_group_name_H-M   'P 1'
#
loop_
_entity.id
_entity.type
_entity.pdbx_description
1 polymer ?
#
loop_
_entity_poly.entity_id
_entity_poly.type
_entity_poly.pdbx_seq_one_letter_code
_entity_poly.pdbx_strand_id
1 'polypeptide(L)'
;TYDSMIKTLEKSVDQGFDFVMLHNLFLMEGVELNRDEFRNKYRMKTMYRLLGSNYTKIDGEFIAEYEEVLVENKFFDFNDYLSIRALNLLFFSVFQGDLYKFFFRFLKDIGMPLVSFFESFMSPNPEHEWPEGYLRFVKDFKEAARNELYSSLDEMYSDAKEIYERNNDVGEPVRLNLYYYSRLMYSEKDWLNQVLRQHLIMENDKIDKNALRIADNILDICENLIIDLRQPCNNRILETEFDFEGWKQSKYREPLHNFRDGKRAINFSMRDSQMEKIRSFCEQNSNLNDRDFGFVAVETILPRSDLFYEIVYE
;
A
#
# COMPACT_ATOMS: atom_id res chain seq x y z
N THR A 1 -6.47 0.81 -22.69
CA THR A 1 -7.68 0.42 -21.92
C THR A 1 -7.29 -0.07 -20.55
N TYR A 2 -8.22 -0.05 -19.62
CA TYR A 2 -8.05 -0.64 -18.29
C TYR A 2 -7.55 -2.09 -18.39
N ASP A 3 -8.23 -2.95 -19.13
CA ASP A 3 -7.84 -4.35 -19.32
C ASP A 3 -6.41 -4.54 -19.84
N SER A 4 -5.95 -3.66 -20.77
CA SER A 4 -4.59 -3.76 -21.29
C SER A 4 -3.55 -3.39 -20.25
N MET A 5 -3.88 -2.47 -19.35
CA MET A 5 -3.04 -2.11 -18.22
C MET A 5 -2.95 -3.28 -17.21
N ILE A 6 -4.08 -3.86 -16.81
CA ILE A 6 -4.11 -5.03 -15.93
C ILE A 6 -3.25 -6.17 -16.48
N LYS A 7 -3.42 -6.52 -17.76
CA LYS A 7 -2.59 -7.54 -18.42
C LYS A 7 -1.09 -7.21 -18.43
N THR A 8 -0.74 -5.94 -18.55
CA THR A 8 0.67 -5.50 -18.51
C THR A 8 1.22 -5.61 -17.10
N LEU A 9 0.45 -5.22 -16.09
CA LEU A 9 0.83 -5.35 -14.69
C LEU A 9 1.02 -6.82 -14.29
N GLU A 10 0.09 -7.70 -14.66
CA GLU A 10 0.20 -9.14 -14.40
C GLU A 10 1.47 -9.71 -15.00
N LYS A 11 1.76 -9.41 -16.28
CA LYS A 11 3.01 -9.80 -16.92
C LYS A 11 4.25 -9.27 -16.19
N SER A 12 4.21 -8.03 -15.70
CA SER A 12 5.34 -7.45 -14.96
C SER A 12 5.57 -8.19 -13.64
N VAL A 13 4.50 -8.50 -12.91
CA VAL A 13 4.58 -9.30 -11.68
C VAL A 13 5.10 -10.71 -11.96
N ASP A 14 4.62 -11.35 -13.03
CA ASP A 14 5.03 -12.70 -13.44
C ASP A 14 6.51 -12.78 -13.83
N GLN A 15 7.05 -11.72 -14.44
CA GLN A 15 8.49 -11.64 -14.75
C GLN A 15 9.39 -11.60 -13.51
N GLY A 16 8.81 -11.45 -12.33
CA GLY A 16 9.54 -11.51 -11.06
C GLY A 16 10.27 -10.23 -10.70
N PHE A 17 9.79 -9.08 -11.14
CA PHE A 17 10.31 -7.81 -10.65
C PHE A 17 10.11 -7.70 -9.13
N ASP A 18 11.19 -7.34 -8.44
CA ASP A 18 11.16 -7.14 -6.99
C ASP A 18 10.44 -5.84 -6.59
N PHE A 19 10.37 -4.91 -7.53
CA PHE A 19 9.79 -3.59 -7.34
C PHE A 19 8.94 -3.19 -8.54
N VAL A 20 7.66 -2.92 -8.30
CA VAL A 20 6.72 -2.42 -9.30
C VAL A 20 6.09 -1.14 -8.74
N MET A 21 6.20 -0.06 -9.47
CA MET A 21 5.63 1.23 -9.09
C MET A 21 4.59 1.66 -10.12
N LEU A 22 3.42 2.02 -9.64
CA LEU A 22 2.37 2.63 -10.44
C LEU A 22 2.36 4.14 -10.19
N HIS A 23 2.31 4.91 -11.27
CA HIS A 23 2.12 6.34 -11.20
C HIS A 23 0.86 6.74 -11.95
N ASN A 24 0.15 7.72 -11.43
CA ASN A 24 -0.89 8.38 -12.20
C ASN A 24 -0.23 9.11 -13.39
N LEU A 25 -0.91 9.12 -14.52
CA LEU A 25 -0.47 9.94 -15.64
C LEU A 25 -0.88 11.39 -15.38
N PHE A 26 0.10 12.26 -15.26
CA PHE A 26 -0.10 13.71 -15.17
C PHE A 26 0.48 14.41 -16.39
N LEU A 27 -0.18 15.49 -16.77
CA LEU A 27 0.16 16.27 -17.94
C LEU A 27 1.00 17.48 -17.54
N MET A 28 2.30 17.42 -17.82
CA MET A 28 3.21 18.53 -17.58
C MET A 28 3.19 19.52 -18.75
N GLU A 29 3.44 20.78 -18.46
CA GLU A 29 3.65 21.79 -19.51
C GLU A 29 4.84 21.43 -20.40
N GLY A 30 4.70 21.70 -21.69
CA GLY A 30 5.77 21.48 -22.68
C GLY A 30 5.91 20.02 -23.19
N VAL A 31 5.26 19.03 -22.56
CA VAL A 31 5.28 17.67 -23.11
C VAL A 31 4.33 17.49 -24.29
N GLU A 32 4.70 16.63 -25.24
CA GLU A 32 3.91 16.40 -26.44
C GLU A 32 2.49 15.92 -26.15
N LEU A 33 2.34 15.04 -25.15
CA LEU A 33 1.05 14.48 -24.74
C LEU A 33 0.07 15.55 -24.22
N ASN A 34 0.58 16.70 -23.76
CA ASN A 34 -0.22 17.79 -23.24
C ASN A 34 -0.68 18.80 -24.31
N ARG A 35 -0.32 18.60 -25.59
CA ARG A 35 -0.76 19.47 -26.69
C ARG A 35 -2.25 19.24 -26.99
N ASP A 36 -2.94 20.31 -27.41
CA ASP A 36 -4.37 20.29 -27.77
C ASP A 36 -4.72 19.20 -28.76
N GLU A 37 -3.83 18.95 -29.73
CA GLU A 37 -4.01 17.87 -30.71
C GLU A 37 -4.19 16.51 -30.04
N PHE A 38 -3.34 16.16 -29.06
CA PHE A 38 -3.41 14.90 -28.34
C PHE A 38 -4.58 14.87 -27.35
N ARG A 39 -4.82 15.96 -26.62
CA ARG A 39 -5.97 16.10 -25.73
C ARG A 39 -7.28 15.83 -26.50
N ASN A 40 -7.46 16.46 -27.63
CA ASN A 40 -8.65 16.28 -28.49
C ASN A 40 -8.72 14.87 -29.10
N LYS A 41 -7.60 14.36 -29.66
CA LYS A 41 -7.51 13.02 -30.27
C LYS A 41 -7.91 11.90 -29.28
N TYR A 42 -7.49 12.02 -28.03
CA TYR A 42 -7.73 11.03 -26.99
C TYR A 42 -8.91 11.38 -26.09
N ARG A 43 -9.58 12.52 -26.29
CA ARG A 43 -10.70 13.02 -25.46
C ARG A 43 -10.33 13.03 -23.99
N MET A 44 -9.17 13.60 -23.67
CA MET A 44 -8.64 13.62 -22.34
C MET A 44 -9.45 14.55 -21.44
N LYS A 45 -9.83 14.05 -20.24
CA LYS A 45 -10.34 14.86 -19.14
C LYS A 45 -9.35 14.81 -18.00
N THR A 46 -9.06 15.94 -17.42
CA THR A 46 -8.10 16.10 -16.34
C THR A 46 -8.75 16.74 -15.12
N MET A 47 -8.19 16.48 -13.97
CA MET A 47 -8.47 17.14 -12.70
C MET A 47 -7.14 17.54 -12.05
N TYR A 48 -7.20 18.40 -11.07
CA TYR A 48 -6.02 18.92 -10.41
C TYR A 48 -5.86 18.30 -9.03
N ARG A 49 -4.61 18.07 -8.64
CA ARG A 49 -4.27 17.55 -7.33
C ARG A 49 -3.14 18.38 -6.75
N LEU A 50 -3.27 18.73 -5.47
CA LEU A 50 -2.20 19.38 -4.74
C LEU A 50 -1.01 18.42 -4.56
N LEU A 51 0.21 18.89 -4.82
CA LEU A 51 1.42 18.08 -4.72
C LEU A 51 1.99 18.16 -3.30
N GLY A 52 1.61 17.22 -2.45
CA GLY A 52 2.14 17.09 -1.09
C GLY A 52 2.03 18.39 -0.29
N SER A 53 3.02 18.61 0.58
CA SER A 53 3.16 19.84 1.38
C SER A 53 3.83 21.00 0.64
N ASN A 54 3.85 20.96 -0.68
CA ASN A 54 4.57 21.94 -1.50
C ASN A 54 3.72 23.21 -1.73
N TYR A 55 3.36 23.87 -0.64
CA TYR A 55 2.74 25.18 -0.68
C TYR A 55 3.31 26.09 0.42
N THR A 56 3.46 27.37 0.09
CA THR A 56 4.06 28.37 0.98
C THR A 56 3.68 29.79 0.56
N LYS A 57 4.10 30.80 1.35
CA LYS A 57 4.09 32.19 0.91
C LYS A 57 5.49 32.63 0.55
N ILE A 58 5.65 33.17 -0.66
CA ILE A 58 6.89 33.82 -1.12
C ILE A 58 6.58 35.30 -1.43
N ASP A 59 7.26 36.24 -0.78
CA ASP A 59 7.03 37.67 -0.90
C ASP A 59 5.57 38.11 -0.65
N GLY A 60 4.86 37.34 0.21
CA GLY A 60 3.45 37.57 0.56
C GLY A 60 2.43 36.93 -0.37
N GLU A 61 2.86 36.36 -1.49
CA GLU A 61 2.01 35.61 -2.42
C GLU A 61 1.97 34.13 -2.06
N PHE A 62 0.78 33.54 -2.03
CA PHE A 62 0.60 32.12 -1.79
C PHE A 62 0.90 31.34 -3.07
N ILE A 63 1.77 30.32 -2.96
CA ILE A 63 2.18 29.44 -4.06
C ILE A 63 1.91 28.00 -3.63
N ALA A 64 1.33 27.20 -4.52
CA ALA A 64 1.14 25.77 -4.34
C ALA A 64 1.56 25.02 -5.61
N GLU A 65 2.28 23.92 -5.44
CA GLU A 65 2.59 23.01 -6.55
C GLU A 65 1.42 22.03 -6.76
N TYR A 66 1.16 21.70 -8.00
CA TYR A 66 0.06 20.82 -8.37
C TYR A 66 0.42 19.87 -9.51
N GLU A 67 -0.39 18.83 -9.63
CA GLU A 67 -0.39 17.91 -10.77
C GLU A 67 -1.71 18.03 -11.53
N GLU A 68 -1.66 18.17 -12.84
CA GLU A 68 -2.81 17.98 -13.71
C GLU A 68 -2.91 16.51 -14.07
N VAL A 69 -3.83 15.79 -13.45
CA VAL A 69 -3.96 14.33 -13.53
C VAL A 69 -4.96 13.95 -14.61
N LEU A 70 -4.58 13.03 -15.50
CA LEU A 70 -5.50 12.42 -16.46
C LEU A 70 -6.43 11.44 -15.73
N VAL A 71 -7.71 11.77 -15.68
CA VAL A 71 -8.72 10.97 -14.96
C VAL A 71 -9.68 10.21 -15.87
N GLU A 72 -9.79 10.62 -17.15
CA GLU A 72 -10.63 9.95 -18.14
C GLU A 72 -10.08 10.20 -19.55
N ASN A 73 -10.25 9.24 -20.44
CA ASN A 73 -10.04 9.43 -21.87
C ASN A 73 -10.94 8.46 -22.68
N LYS A 74 -10.79 8.42 -24.02
CA LYS A 74 -11.59 7.53 -24.85
C LYS A 74 -11.41 6.01 -24.59
N PHE A 75 -10.51 5.61 -23.71
CA PHE A 75 -10.18 4.20 -23.44
C PHE A 75 -10.44 3.77 -22.00
N PHE A 76 -10.57 4.70 -21.08
CA PHE A 76 -10.92 4.45 -19.68
C PHE A 76 -11.72 5.63 -19.11
N ASP A 77 -12.60 5.35 -18.18
CA ASP A 77 -13.44 6.34 -17.50
C ASP A 77 -12.91 6.67 -16.09
N PHE A 78 -13.64 7.54 -15.38
CA PHE A 78 -13.25 7.96 -14.03
C PHE A 78 -13.33 6.81 -12.99
N ASN A 79 -14.19 5.81 -13.18
CA ASN A 79 -14.24 4.65 -12.27
C ASN A 79 -13.03 3.75 -12.51
N ASP A 80 -12.59 3.59 -13.75
CA ASP A 80 -11.32 2.93 -14.08
C ASP A 80 -10.15 3.63 -13.39
N TYR A 81 -10.11 4.98 -13.41
CA TYR A 81 -9.09 5.76 -12.69
C TYR A 81 -9.10 5.45 -11.19
N LEU A 82 -10.26 5.42 -10.55
CA LEU A 82 -10.37 5.10 -9.11
C LEU A 82 -9.93 3.66 -8.82
N SER A 83 -10.21 2.72 -9.72
CA SER A 83 -9.74 1.34 -9.62
C SER A 83 -8.20 1.26 -9.74
N ILE A 84 -7.62 2.02 -10.67
CA ILE A 84 -6.15 2.14 -10.81
C ILE A 84 -5.54 2.74 -9.53
N ARG A 85 -6.18 3.75 -8.93
CA ARG A 85 -5.73 4.34 -7.65
C ARG A 85 -5.74 3.31 -6.52
N ALA A 86 -6.76 2.44 -6.49
CA ALA A 86 -6.87 1.37 -5.51
C ALA A 86 -5.77 0.31 -5.69
N LEU A 87 -5.49 -0.09 -6.93
CA LEU A 87 -4.34 -0.96 -7.23
C LEU A 87 -3.01 -0.32 -6.85
N ASN A 88 -2.85 0.99 -7.10
CA ASN A 88 -1.64 1.72 -6.73
C ASN A 88 -1.37 1.64 -5.22
N LEU A 89 -2.39 1.74 -4.37
CA LEU A 89 -2.23 1.53 -2.92
C LEU A 89 -1.66 0.15 -2.61
N LEU A 90 -2.20 -0.92 -3.19
CA LEU A 90 -1.75 -2.28 -2.91
C LEU A 90 -0.35 -2.55 -3.47
N PHE A 91 -0.06 -2.08 -4.69
CA PHE A 91 1.30 -2.14 -5.22
C PHE A 91 2.30 -1.40 -4.34
N PHE A 92 1.95 -0.21 -3.87
CA PHE A 92 2.76 0.54 -2.91
C PHE A 92 2.97 -0.26 -1.62
N SER A 93 1.90 -0.77 -1.03
CA SER A 93 1.95 -1.46 0.25
C SER A 93 2.79 -2.75 0.20
N VAL A 94 2.64 -3.54 -0.87
CA VAL A 94 3.30 -4.85 -1.01
C VAL A 94 4.71 -4.74 -1.57
N PHE A 95 4.90 -3.99 -2.67
CA PHE A 95 6.20 -3.97 -3.37
C PHE A 95 7.16 -2.89 -2.87
N GLN A 96 6.65 -1.81 -2.26
CA GLN A 96 7.49 -0.75 -1.71
C GLN A 96 7.50 -0.75 -0.18
N GLY A 97 6.42 -1.22 0.45
CA GLY A 97 6.23 -1.26 1.89
C GLY A 97 6.48 -2.61 2.52
N ASP A 98 6.77 -3.66 1.74
CA ASP A 98 6.98 -5.05 2.20
C ASP A 98 5.83 -5.64 3.04
N LEU A 99 4.64 -5.01 3.01
CA LEU A 99 3.48 -5.45 3.77
C LEU A 99 3.04 -6.84 3.30
N TYR A 100 3.01 -7.80 4.21
CA TYR A 100 2.60 -9.18 3.93
C TYR A 100 3.36 -9.83 2.75
N LYS A 101 4.62 -9.44 2.55
CA LYS A 101 5.44 -9.85 1.41
C LYS A 101 5.51 -11.36 1.23
N PHE A 102 5.71 -12.13 2.29
CA PHE A 102 5.76 -13.58 2.20
C PHE A 102 4.43 -14.17 1.71
N PHE A 103 3.30 -13.63 2.15
CA PHE A 103 1.99 -14.10 1.71
C PHE A 103 1.79 -13.85 0.21
N PHE A 104 2.08 -12.66 -0.28
CA PHE A 104 1.91 -12.35 -1.70
C PHE A 104 2.91 -13.09 -2.60
N ARG A 105 4.11 -13.40 -2.10
CA ARG A 105 5.05 -14.28 -2.81
C ARG A 105 4.55 -15.72 -2.84
N PHE A 106 3.94 -16.21 -1.76
CA PHE A 106 3.32 -17.54 -1.74
C PHE A 106 2.12 -17.63 -2.69
N LEU A 107 1.29 -16.59 -2.81
CA LEU A 107 0.20 -16.57 -3.79
C LEU A 107 0.73 -16.82 -5.21
N LYS A 108 1.85 -16.19 -5.55
CA LYS A 108 2.51 -16.42 -6.84
C LYS A 108 2.99 -17.86 -7.00
N ASP A 109 3.58 -18.46 -5.96
CA ASP A 109 4.05 -19.85 -5.98
C ASP A 109 2.94 -20.86 -6.25
N ILE A 110 1.73 -20.58 -5.78
CA ILE A 110 0.55 -21.43 -6.04
C ILE A 110 -0.19 -21.05 -7.33
N GLY A 111 0.39 -20.16 -8.15
CA GLY A 111 -0.15 -19.76 -9.45
C GLY A 111 -1.34 -18.80 -9.38
N MET A 112 -1.52 -18.08 -8.27
CA MET A 112 -2.56 -17.07 -8.11
C MET A 112 -2.21 -15.80 -8.90
N PRO A 113 -3.10 -15.31 -9.79
CA PRO A 113 -2.92 -14.02 -10.46
C PRO A 113 -2.98 -12.88 -9.44
N LEU A 114 -1.83 -12.26 -9.17
CA LEU A 114 -1.72 -11.31 -8.05
C LEU A 114 -2.48 -9.99 -8.30
N VAL A 115 -2.52 -9.51 -9.54
CA VAL A 115 -3.23 -8.27 -9.86
C VAL A 115 -4.74 -8.48 -9.73
N SER A 116 -5.25 -9.61 -10.20
CA SER A 116 -6.67 -9.98 -10.02
C SER A 116 -7.01 -10.12 -8.53
N PHE A 117 -6.11 -10.68 -7.72
CA PHE A 117 -6.28 -10.73 -6.27
C PHE A 117 -6.39 -9.33 -5.65
N PHE A 118 -5.56 -8.38 -6.10
CA PHE A 118 -5.64 -6.99 -5.66
C PHE A 118 -6.92 -6.30 -6.09
N GLU A 119 -7.40 -6.55 -7.32
CA GLU A 119 -8.68 -6.03 -7.79
C GLU A 119 -9.84 -6.53 -6.92
N SER A 120 -9.86 -7.84 -6.63
CA SER A 120 -10.85 -8.46 -5.75
C SER A 120 -10.80 -7.88 -4.34
N PHE A 121 -9.61 -7.72 -3.77
CA PHE A 121 -9.44 -7.10 -2.45
C PHE A 121 -9.97 -5.67 -2.40
N MET A 122 -9.84 -4.86 -3.43
CA MET A 122 -10.36 -3.48 -3.48
C MET A 122 -11.79 -3.38 -4.02
N SER A 123 -12.42 -4.52 -4.34
CA SER A 123 -13.80 -4.60 -4.84
C SER A 123 -14.52 -5.79 -4.22
N PRO A 124 -14.78 -5.75 -2.89
CA PRO A 124 -15.39 -6.86 -2.16
C PRO A 124 -16.72 -7.28 -2.78
N ASN A 125 -16.88 -8.58 -3.03
CA ASN A 125 -18.11 -9.12 -3.57
C ASN A 125 -19.24 -8.98 -2.52
N PRO A 126 -20.34 -8.29 -2.83
CA PRO A 126 -21.43 -8.05 -1.88
C PRO A 126 -22.24 -9.31 -1.52
N GLU A 127 -22.05 -10.41 -2.24
CA GLU A 127 -22.71 -11.70 -1.92
C GLU A 127 -22.07 -12.43 -0.73
N HIS A 128 -20.91 -11.95 -0.27
CA HIS A 128 -20.18 -12.52 0.87
C HIS A 128 -20.24 -11.60 2.09
N GLU A 129 -20.21 -12.22 3.26
CA GLU A 129 -20.07 -11.48 4.51
C GLU A 129 -18.62 -11.07 4.74
N TRP A 130 -18.40 -9.78 4.92
CA TRP A 130 -17.11 -9.19 5.16
C TRP A 130 -17.05 -8.44 6.49
N PRO A 131 -15.89 -8.37 7.16
CA PRO A 131 -15.71 -7.50 8.32
C PRO A 131 -16.08 -6.04 8.00
N GLU A 132 -16.84 -5.40 8.89
CA GLU A 132 -17.25 -4.00 8.70
C GLU A 132 -16.05 -3.05 8.54
N GLY A 133 -14.98 -3.28 9.31
CA GLY A 133 -13.73 -2.52 9.20
C GLY A 133 -13.13 -2.54 7.79
N TYR A 134 -13.13 -3.72 7.16
CA TYR A 134 -12.65 -3.88 5.79
C TYR A 134 -13.53 -3.12 4.77
N LEU A 135 -14.85 -3.28 4.84
CA LEU A 135 -15.76 -2.57 3.94
C LEU A 135 -15.60 -1.06 4.08
N ARG A 136 -15.49 -0.57 5.32
CA ARG A 136 -15.21 0.84 5.60
C ARG A 136 -13.87 1.28 5.04
N PHE A 137 -12.80 0.50 5.22
CA PHE A 137 -11.48 0.82 4.67
C PHE A 137 -11.50 1.01 3.15
N VAL A 138 -12.12 0.08 2.41
CA VAL A 138 -12.22 0.16 0.94
C VAL A 138 -13.03 1.37 0.51
N LYS A 139 -14.16 1.63 1.18
CA LYS A 139 -15.01 2.80 0.92
C LYS A 139 -14.25 4.10 1.17
N ASP A 140 -13.66 4.24 2.36
CA ASP A 140 -12.91 5.45 2.76
C ASP A 140 -11.78 5.75 1.78
N PHE A 141 -11.05 4.71 1.34
CA PHE A 141 -9.97 4.90 0.36
C PHE A 141 -10.51 5.44 -0.97
N LYS A 142 -11.58 4.85 -1.50
CA LYS A 142 -12.17 5.29 -2.78
C LYS A 142 -12.73 6.71 -2.69
N GLU A 143 -13.33 7.07 -1.56
CA GLU A 143 -13.80 8.43 -1.31
C GLU A 143 -12.62 9.42 -1.19
N ALA A 144 -11.58 9.08 -0.47
CA ALA A 144 -10.38 9.90 -0.35
C ALA A 144 -9.65 10.08 -1.69
N ALA A 145 -9.55 9.02 -2.51
CA ALA A 145 -8.97 9.08 -3.85
C ALA A 145 -9.78 9.96 -4.82
N ARG A 146 -11.08 10.10 -4.59
CA ARG A 146 -11.93 11.03 -5.33
C ARG A 146 -11.74 12.45 -4.83
N ASN A 147 -11.70 12.64 -3.51
CA ASN A 147 -11.66 13.93 -2.85
C ASN A 147 -10.27 14.60 -2.89
N GLU A 148 -9.21 13.87 -3.27
CA GLU A 148 -7.89 14.48 -3.53
C GLU A 148 -7.84 15.31 -4.83
N LEU A 149 -8.93 15.29 -5.63
CA LEU A 149 -8.99 15.90 -6.96
C LEU A 149 -9.91 17.11 -6.99
N TYR A 150 -9.47 18.17 -7.62
CA TYR A 150 -10.17 19.40 -7.83
C TYR A 150 -10.58 19.59 -9.29
N SER A 151 -11.73 20.16 -9.54
CA SER A 151 -12.25 20.39 -10.89
C SER A 151 -11.54 21.54 -11.61
N SER A 152 -10.92 22.45 -10.87
CA SER A 152 -10.19 23.61 -11.39
C SER A 152 -9.02 23.98 -10.50
N LEU A 153 -8.05 24.71 -11.09
CA LEU A 153 -6.94 25.28 -10.34
C LEU A 153 -7.41 26.30 -9.29
N ASP A 154 -8.39 27.12 -9.63
CA ASP A 154 -8.91 28.14 -8.73
C ASP A 154 -9.52 27.52 -7.46
N GLU A 155 -10.28 26.44 -7.62
CA GLU A 155 -10.83 25.67 -6.51
C GLU A 155 -9.70 25.09 -5.64
N MET A 156 -8.71 24.44 -6.26
CA MET A 156 -7.57 23.86 -5.57
C MET A 156 -6.74 24.91 -4.82
N TYR A 157 -6.43 26.05 -5.46
CA TYR A 157 -5.67 27.12 -4.82
C TYR A 157 -6.44 27.76 -3.66
N SER A 158 -7.76 27.93 -3.80
CA SER A 158 -8.60 28.46 -2.74
C SER A 158 -8.60 27.56 -1.51
N ASP A 159 -8.78 26.25 -1.71
CA ASP A 159 -8.79 25.26 -0.63
C ASP A 159 -7.40 25.13 0.02
N ALA A 160 -6.35 25.01 -0.78
CA ALA A 160 -4.96 24.95 -0.29
C ALA A 160 -4.57 26.18 0.55
N LYS A 161 -5.00 27.37 0.12
CA LYS A 161 -4.78 28.61 0.86
C LYS A 161 -5.54 28.63 2.18
N GLU A 162 -6.79 28.16 2.19
CA GLU A 162 -7.60 28.06 3.41
C GLU A 162 -6.98 27.08 4.41
N ILE A 163 -6.50 25.92 3.94
CA ILE A 163 -5.77 24.96 4.75
C ILE A 163 -4.51 25.59 5.36
N TYR A 164 -3.71 26.27 4.55
CA TYR A 164 -2.50 26.97 4.99
C TYR A 164 -2.80 28.03 6.07
N GLU A 165 -3.86 28.85 5.88
CA GLU A 165 -4.22 29.92 6.79
C GLU A 165 -4.81 29.42 8.12
N ARG A 166 -5.52 28.27 8.13
CA ARG A 166 -6.04 27.64 9.35
C ARG A 166 -4.94 27.05 10.22
N ASN A 167 -3.93 26.45 9.63
CA ASN A 167 -2.99 25.59 10.33
C ASN A 167 -1.69 26.27 10.75
N ASN A 168 -1.47 27.53 10.34
CA ASN A 168 -0.30 28.35 10.66
C ASN A 168 1.07 27.69 10.45
N ASP A 169 1.14 26.48 9.87
CA ASP A 169 2.38 25.82 9.44
C ASP A 169 2.23 24.35 8.98
N VAL A 170 1.18 23.61 9.32
CA VAL A 170 1.21 22.13 9.12
C VAL A 170 -0.16 21.59 8.71
N GLY A 171 -0.51 21.77 7.47
CA GLY A 171 -1.58 20.99 6.84
C GLY A 171 -1.00 20.29 5.63
N GLU A 172 -0.20 19.26 5.84
CA GLU A 172 0.24 18.45 4.71
C GLU A 172 -0.98 17.77 4.07
N PRO A 173 -1.17 17.93 2.75
CA PRO A 173 -2.06 17.00 2.05
C PRO A 173 -1.51 15.60 2.31
N VAL A 174 -2.32 14.79 2.95
CA VAL A 174 -1.93 13.44 3.35
C VAL A 174 -1.52 12.67 2.11
N ARG A 175 -0.31 12.16 2.09
CA ARG A 175 0.15 11.24 1.04
C ARG A 175 -0.70 9.98 1.09
N LEU A 176 -1.75 9.94 0.25
CA LEU A 176 -2.85 9.00 0.36
C LEU A 176 -2.39 7.54 0.52
N ASN A 177 -1.48 7.09 -0.35
CA ASN A 177 -0.96 5.71 -0.25
C ASN A 177 -0.22 5.46 1.06
N LEU A 178 0.58 6.41 1.52
CA LEU A 178 1.34 6.26 2.75
C LEU A 178 0.43 6.20 3.98
N TYR A 179 -0.61 7.04 3.99
CA TYR A 179 -1.61 7.07 5.04
C TYR A 179 -2.41 5.75 5.12
N TYR A 180 -2.93 5.25 3.99
CA TYR A 180 -3.67 3.99 3.99
C TYR A 180 -2.78 2.77 4.19
N TYR A 181 -1.52 2.82 3.77
CA TYR A 181 -0.52 1.82 4.13
C TYR A 181 -0.30 1.75 5.66
N SER A 182 -0.17 2.90 6.32
CA SER A 182 -0.03 2.94 7.78
C SER A 182 -1.26 2.38 8.50
N ARG A 183 -2.45 2.61 7.96
CA ARG A 183 -3.69 1.99 8.48
C ARG A 183 -3.63 0.48 8.39
N LEU A 184 -3.25 -0.08 7.23
CA LEU A 184 -3.10 -1.54 7.06
C LEU A 184 -2.06 -2.14 8.02
N MET A 185 -0.98 -1.40 8.32
CA MET A 185 0.04 -1.86 9.27
C MET A 185 -0.42 -1.85 10.73
N TYR A 186 -1.15 -0.81 11.15
CA TYR A 186 -1.35 -0.54 12.57
C TYR A 186 -2.81 -0.53 13.03
N SER A 187 -3.70 0.07 12.25
CA SER A 187 -5.09 0.30 12.68
C SER A 187 -6.09 -0.72 12.15
N GLU A 188 -5.75 -1.43 11.10
CA GLU A 188 -6.68 -2.32 10.39
C GLU A 188 -6.27 -3.81 10.45
N LYS A 189 -5.26 -4.14 11.24
CA LYS A 189 -4.70 -5.50 11.35
C LYS A 189 -5.69 -6.54 11.89
N ASP A 190 -6.67 -6.13 12.69
CA ASP A 190 -7.62 -7.03 13.35
C ASP A 190 -8.45 -7.87 12.36
N TRP A 191 -8.69 -7.37 11.15
CA TRP A 191 -9.44 -8.06 10.12
C TRP A 191 -8.58 -8.53 8.93
N LEU A 192 -7.34 -8.02 8.79
CA LEU A 192 -6.55 -8.19 7.56
C LEU A 192 -6.26 -9.67 7.25
N ASN A 193 -5.79 -10.45 8.23
CA ASN A 193 -5.55 -11.90 8.04
C ASN A 193 -6.81 -12.64 7.60
N GLN A 194 -7.95 -12.38 8.25
CA GLN A 194 -9.23 -12.98 7.91
C GLN A 194 -9.62 -12.67 6.46
N VAL A 195 -9.50 -11.41 6.06
CA VAL A 195 -9.89 -10.95 4.71
C VAL A 195 -8.97 -11.52 3.65
N LEU A 196 -7.65 -11.50 3.85
CA LEU A 196 -6.69 -12.08 2.91
C LEU A 196 -6.93 -13.59 2.71
N ARG A 197 -7.21 -14.30 3.80
CA ARG A 197 -7.54 -15.72 3.75
C ARG A 197 -8.88 -15.97 3.02
N GLN A 198 -9.88 -15.16 3.26
CA GLN A 198 -11.19 -15.29 2.61
C GLN A 198 -11.08 -15.04 1.10
N HIS A 199 -10.35 -14.01 0.66
CA HIS A 199 -10.07 -13.76 -0.75
C HIS A 199 -9.30 -14.92 -1.39
N LEU A 200 -8.30 -15.49 -0.70
CA LEU A 200 -7.56 -16.65 -1.21
C LEU A 200 -8.49 -17.85 -1.51
N ILE A 201 -9.44 -18.11 -0.62
CA ILE A 201 -10.41 -19.22 -0.82
C ILE A 201 -11.36 -18.91 -1.98
N MET A 202 -11.80 -17.66 -2.12
CA MET A 202 -12.74 -17.25 -3.16
C MET A 202 -12.12 -17.25 -4.56
N GLU A 203 -10.88 -16.76 -4.67
CA GLU A 203 -10.16 -16.69 -5.94
C GLU A 203 -9.59 -18.05 -6.39
N ASN A 204 -9.53 -19.02 -5.50
CA ASN A 204 -9.02 -20.35 -5.79
C ASN A 204 -9.87 -21.44 -5.12
N ASP A 205 -10.96 -21.79 -5.78
CA ASP A 205 -11.91 -22.84 -5.36
C ASP A 205 -11.29 -24.26 -5.29
N LYS A 206 -10.09 -24.43 -5.87
CA LYS A 206 -9.33 -25.69 -5.90
C LYS A 206 -8.19 -25.73 -4.88
N ILE A 207 -8.06 -24.68 -4.07
CA ILE A 207 -6.98 -24.66 -3.08
C ILE A 207 -7.13 -25.82 -2.10
N ASP A 208 -6.08 -26.60 -1.93
CA ASP A 208 -6.10 -27.73 -1.02
C ASP A 208 -5.90 -27.31 0.45
N LYS A 209 -6.27 -28.22 1.37
CA LYS A 209 -6.17 -27.99 2.82
C LYS A 209 -4.72 -27.72 3.28
N ASN A 210 -3.72 -28.29 2.59
CA ASN A 210 -2.33 -28.10 2.97
C ASN A 210 -1.86 -26.69 2.56
N ALA A 211 -2.22 -26.23 1.36
CA ALA A 211 -1.92 -24.87 0.92
C ALA A 211 -2.61 -23.82 1.82
N LEU A 212 -3.86 -24.05 2.26
CA LEU A 212 -4.53 -23.18 3.23
C LEU A 212 -3.80 -23.18 4.59
N ARG A 213 -3.36 -24.33 5.11
CA ARG A 213 -2.58 -24.39 6.35
C ARG A 213 -1.26 -23.61 6.24
N ILE A 214 -0.59 -23.71 5.09
CA ILE A 214 0.64 -22.95 4.82
C ILE A 214 0.31 -21.45 4.76
N ALA A 215 -0.75 -21.06 4.07
CA ALA A 215 -1.19 -19.67 4.00
C ALA A 215 -1.50 -19.10 5.40
N ASP A 216 -2.21 -19.83 6.24
CA ASP A 216 -2.53 -19.43 7.62
C ASP A 216 -1.25 -19.20 8.43
N ASN A 217 -0.26 -20.10 8.34
CA ASN A 217 1.04 -19.93 9.00
C ASN A 217 1.80 -18.71 8.49
N ILE A 218 1.79 -18.46 7.17
CA ILE A 218 2.43 -17.29 6.57
C ILE A 218 1.75 -15.99 7.01
N LEU A 219 0.42 -15.97 7.06
CA LEU A 219 -0.35 -14.79 7.52
C LEU A 219 0.00 -14.45 8.97
N ASP A 220 0.06 -15.45 9.85
CA ASP A 220 0.48 -15.27 11.25
C ASP A 220 1.91 -14.72 11.35
N ILE A 221 2.84 -15.22 10.52
CA ILE A 221 4.21 -14.71 10.48
C ILE A 221 4.25 -13.27 9.99
N CYS A 222 3.53 -12.96 8.89
CA CYS A 222 3.49 -11.60 8.32
C CYS A 222 2.94 -10.57 9.32
N GLU A 223 1.89 -10.92 10.06
CA GLU A 223 1.33 -10.06 11.11
C GLU A 223 2.34 -9.80 12.22
N ASN A 224 3.03 -10.84 12.67
CA ASN A 224 4.01 -10.74 13.76
C ASN A 224 5.35 -10.11 13.34
N LEU A 225 5.61 -10.00 12.05
CA LEU A 225 6.76 -9.24 11.54
C LEU A 225 6.57 -7.73 11.70
N ILE A 226 5.35 -7.22 11.74
CA ILE A 226 5.10 -5.78 11.93
C ILE A 226 5.37 -5.42 13.39
N ILE A 227 6.30 -4.48 13.62
CA ILE A 227 6.66 -4.04 14.96
C ILE A 227 5.48 -3.29 15.58
N ASP A 228 5.03 -3.74 16.76
CA ASP A 228 4.11 -2.95 17.56
C ASP A 228 4.88 -1.79 18.20
N LEU A 229 4.74 -0.61 17.62
CA LEU A 229 5.46 0.58 18.04
C LEU A 229 5.13 1.03 19.48
N ARG A 230 3.94 0.68 20.00
CA ARG A 230 3.57 0.97 21.39
C ARG A 230 4.19 -0.03 22.38
N GLN A 231 4.45 -1.25 21.91
CA GLN A 231 5.06 -2.32 22.67
C GLN A 231 6.13 -3.04 21.83
N PRO A 232 7.27 -2.40 21.58
CA PRO A 232 8.26 -2.88 20.61
C PRO A 232 9.07 -4.09 21.12
N CYS A 233 8.43 -5.05 21.76
CA CYS A 233 9.02 -6.31 22.22
C CYS A 233 8.06 -7.44 21.86
N ASN A 234 8.40 -8.21 20.84
CA ASN A 234 7.60 -9.38 20.46
C ASN A 234 8.23 -10.63 21.07
N ASN A 235 7.61 -11.15 22.13
CA ASN A 235 8.01 -12.40 22.77
C ASN A 235 7.23 -13.60 22.24
N ARG A 236 6.50 -13.44 21.13
CA ARG A 236 5.72 -14.53 20.53
C ARG A 236 6.66 -15.45 19.76
N ILE A 237 6.57 -16.73 20.06
CA ILE A 237 7.26 -17.79 19.31
C ILE A 237 6.23 -18.41 18.38
N LEU A 238 6.56 -18.51 17.11
CA LEU A 238 5.75 -19.21 16.10
C LEU A 238 6.49 -20.46 15.61
N GLU A 239 5.74 -21.48 15.24
CA GLU A 239 6.31 -22.64 14.57
C GLU A 239 6.10 -22.55 13.07
N THR A 240 7.11 -22.96 12.31
CA THR A 240 7.01 -23.11 10.85
C THR A 240 7.76 -24.34 10.38
N GLU A 241 7.47 -24.78 9.15
CA GLU A 241 8.19 -25.85 8.46
C GLU A 241 9.16 -25.31 7.40
N PHE A 242 9.29 -23.98 7.25
CA PHE A 242 9.98 -23.32 6.15
C PHE A 242 11.08 -22.37 6.62
N ASP A 243 12.15 -22.30 5.85
CA ASP A 243 13.21 -21.30 5.98
C ASP A 243 12.85 -20.05 5.15
N PHE A 244 12.14 -19.10 5.78
CA PHE A 244 11.75 -17.83 5.14
C PHE A 244 12.92 -16.92 4.84
N GLU A 245 13.98 -16.93 5.65
CA GLU A 245 15.17 -16.13 5.39
C GLU A 245 15.98 -16.69 4.20
N GLY A 246 16.15 -18.01 4.10
CA GLY A 246 16.70 -18.64 2.92
C GLY A 246 15.89 -18.35 1.66
N TRP A 247 14.57 -18.41 1.76
CA TRP A 247 13.66 -18.06 0.66
C TRP A 247 13.80 -16.60 0.23
N LYS A 248 13.87 -15.66 1.17
CA LYS A 248 14.12 -14.24 0.91
C LYS A 248 15.51 -14.01 0.28
N GLN A 249 16.55 -14.70 0.76
CA GLN A 249 17.92 -14.61 0.21
C GLN A 249 18.00 -15.14 -1.24
N SER A 250 17.19 -16.14 -1.60
CA SER A 250 17.04 -16.61 -2.99
C SER A 250 16.36 -15.59 -3.90
N LYS A 251 15.89 -14.45 -3.34
CA LYS A 251 15.04 -13.45 -4.00
C LYS A 251 13.73 -14.04 -4.53
N TYR A 252 13.19 -15.03 -3.79
CA TYR A 252 11.95 -15.72 -4.16
C TYR A 252 11.95 -16.32 -5.58
N ARG A 253 13.14 -16.72 -6.06
CA ARG A 253 13.32 -17.32 -7.40
C ARG A 253 12.89 -18.77 -7.46
N GLU A 254 12.91 -19.41 -6.32
CA GLU A 254 12.47 -20.78 -6.15
C GLU A 254 11.20 -20.81 -5.30
N PRO A 255 10.29 -21.76 -5.54
CA PRO A 255 9.06 -21.85 -4.76
C PRO A 255 9.33 -22.21 -3.30
N LEU A 256 8.47 -21.76 -2.40
CA LEU A 256 8.63 -21.93 -0.94
C LEU A 256 8.85 -23.38 -0.51
N HIS A 257 8.23 -24.36 -1.20
CA HIS A 257 8.37 -25.76 -0.83
C HIS A 257 9.81 -26.29 -0.91
N ASN A 258 10.71 -25.65 -1.68
CA ASN A 258 12.13 -25.98 -1.73
C ASN A 258 12.89 -25.59 -0.44
N PHE A 259 12.28 -24.73 0.37
CA PHE A 259 12.84 -24.26 1.64
C PHE A 259 12.17 -24.94 2.86
N ARG A 260 11.58 -26.11 2.64
CA ARG A 260 11.02 -26.91 3.71
C ARG A 260 12.14 -27.64 4.44
N ASP A 261 12.35 -27.29 5.73
CA ASP A 261 13.50 -27.76 6.52
C ASP A 261 13.07 -28.34 7.89
N GLY A 262 11.85 -28.89 7.97
CA GLY A 262 11.28 -29.42 9.19
C GLY A 262 10.74 -28.36 10.14
N LYS A 263 10.19 -28.81 11.26
CA LYS A 263 9.62 -27.88 12.26
C LYS A 263 10.71 -27.08 12.95
N ARG A 264 10.53 -25.77 12.94
CA ARG A 264 11.42 -24.80 13.60
C ARG A 264 10.58 -23.81 14.41
N ALA A 265 11.11 -23.36 15.53
CA ALA A 265 10.60 -22.20 16.21
C ALA A 265 11.23 -20.93 15.60
N ILE A 266 10.43 -19.90 15.41
CA ILE A 266 10.88 -18.58 15.01
C ILE A 266 10.60 -17.55 16.10
N ASN A 267 11.61 -16.75 16.37
CA ASN A 267 11.55 -15.57 17.20
C ASN A 267 11.64 -14.32 16.33
N PHE A 268 11.11 -13.22 16.82
CA PHE A 268 11.11 -11.92 16.16
C PHE A 268 12.07 -10.99 16.91
N SER A 269 13.10 -10.51 16.24
CA SER A 269 14.14 -9.68 16.83
C SER A 269 14.29 -8.33 16.13
N MET A 270 14.92 -7.39 16.81
CA MET A 270 15.31 -6.10 16.24
C MET A 270 16.81 -5.92 16.37
N ARG A 271 17.41 -5.27 15.39
CA ARG A 271 18.79 -4.79 15.48
C ARG A 271 18.86 -3.64 16.50
N ASP A 272 20.01 -3.48 17.17
CA ASP A 272 20.21 -2.40 18.16
C ASP A 272 19.92 -1.02 17.56
N SER A 273 20.39 -0.76 16.33
CA SER A 273 20.15 0.52 15.65
C SER A 273 18.68 0.77 15.31
N GLN A 274 17.93 -0.27 15.03
CA GLN A 274 16.49 -0.21 14.78
C GLN A 274 15.74 0.05 16.08
N MET A 275 16.10 -0.63 17.16
CA MET A 275 15.51 -0.43 18.49
C MET A 275 15.71 1.00 18.98
N GLU A 276 16.91 1.56 18.77
CA GLU A 276 17.22 2.95 19.14
C GLU A 276 16.35 3.96 18.36
N LYS A 277 16.19 3.78 17.05
CA LYS A 277 15.30 4.61 16.21
C LYS A 277 13.85 4.56 16.70
N ILE A 278 13.32 3.35 16.93
CA ILE A 278 11.94 3.16 17.38
C ILE A 278 11.73 3.77 18.75
N ARG A 279 12.65 3.58 19.69
CA ARG A 279 12.58 4.18 21.02
C ARG A 279 12.54 5.70 20.94
N SER A 280 13.48 6.31 20.20
CA SER A 280 13.53 7.76 20.00
C SER A 280 12.24 8.29 19.37
N PHE A 281 11.71 7.60 18.37
CA PHE A 281 10.43 7.92 17.74
C PHE A 281 9.28 7.89 18.77
N CYS A 282 9.17 6.83 19.56
CA CYS A 282 8.11 6.66 20.57
C CYS A 282 8.15 7.74 21.64
N GLU A 283 9.35 8.12 22.11
CA GLU A 283 9.52 9.19 23.08
C GLU A 283 9.06 10.55 22.53
N GLN A 284 9.40 10.86 21.29
CA GLN A 284 9.06 12.14 20.65
C GLN A 284 7.57 12.26 20.28
N ASN A 285 6.89 11.14 20.05
CA ASN A 285 5.53 11.11 19.50
C ASN A 285 4.49 10.49 20.46
N SER A 286 4.83 10.39 21.76
CA SER A 286 3.97 9.71 22.76
C SER A 286 2.56 10.30 22.90
N ASN A 287 2.36 11.57 22.53
CA ASN A 287 1.08 12.28 22.65
C ASN A 287 0.11 12.03 21.49
N LEU A 288 0.58 11.42 20.40
CA LEU A 288 -0.26 11.15 19.22
C LEU A 288 -1.26 10.03 19.53
N ASN A 289 -2.47 10.13 18.97
CA ASN A 289 -3.40 8.99 18.92
C ASN A 289 -2.82 7.88 18.02
N ASP A 290 -3.35 6.65 18.12
CA ASP A 290 -2.76 5.49 17.43
C ASP A 290 -2.74 5.64 15.92
N ARG A 291 -3.74 6.31 15.34
CA ARG A 291 -3.83 6.53 13.90
C ARG A 291 -2.73 7.46 13.39
N ASP A 292 -2.57 8.61 14.03
CA ASP A 292 -1.55 9.59 13.66
C ASP A 292 -0.16 9.08 13.99
N PHE A 293 -0.02 8.35 15.10
CA PHE A 293 1.23 7.72 15.50
C PHE A 293 1.75 6.73 14.45
N GLY A 294 0.88 5.85 13.95
CA GLY A 294 1.23 4.92 12.88
C GLY A 294 1.59 5.63 11.57
N PHE A 295 0.86 6.70 11.22
CA PHE A 295 1.16 7.49 10.02
C PHE A 295 2.52 8.18 10.11
N VAL A 296 2.78 8.91 11.18
CA VAL A 296 4.07 9.60 11.39
C VAL A 296 5.23 8.60 11.44
N ALA A 297 5.01 7.39 11.99
CA ALA A 297 6.04 6.35 11.98
C ALA A 297 6.44 5.92 10.56
N VAL A 298 5.48 5.61 9.69
CA VAL A 298 5.79 5.17 8.31
C VAL A 298 6.36 6.31 7.45
N GLU A 299 6.15 7.55 7.85
CA GLU A 299 6.71 8.72 7.18
C GLU A 299 8.15 9.00 7.61
N THR A 300 8.45 8.86 8.89
CA THR A 300 9.72 9.30 9.49
C THR A 300 10.75 8.19 9.72
N ILE A 301 10.31 6.96 10.02
CA ILE A 301 11.22 5.82 10.21
C ILE A 301 11.65 5.27 8.85
N LEU A 302 12.89 5.56 8.46
CA LEU A 302 13.46 5.12 7.20
C LEU A 302 14.79 4.38 7.43
N PRO A 303 15.08 3.33 6.66
CA PRO A 303 14.19 2.72 5.65
C PRO A 303 12.97 2.06 6.30
N ARG A 304 11.88 1.89 5.55
CA ARG A 304 10.65 1.26 6.09
C ARG A 304 10.83 -0.18 6.53
N SER A 305 11.86 -0.87 6.05
CA SER A 305 12.26 -2.18 6.59
C SER A 305 12.55 -2.16 8.09
N ASP A 306 12.86 -0.99 8.68
CA ASP A 306 13.05 -0.83 10.11
C ASP A 306 11.73 -0.88 10.91
N LEU A 307 10.58 -0.93 10.25
CA LEU A 307 9.26 -1.15 10.85
C LEU A 307 8.89 -2.63 11.00
N PHE A 308 9.78 -3.54 10.57
CA PHE A 308 9.57 -4.98 10.65
C PHE A 308 10.67 -5.65 11.46
N TYR A 309 10.27 -6.66 12.24
CA TYR A 309 11.22 -7.55 12.90
C TYR A 309 12.03 -8.37 11.89
N GLU A 310 13.17 -8.86 12.34
CA GLU A 310 13.92 -9.93 11.69
C GLU A 310 13.49 -11.29 12.22
N ILE A 311 13.48 -12.30 11.36
CA ILE A 311 13.22 -13.68 11.75
C ILE A 311 14.52 -14.29 12.27
N VAL A 312 14.45 -14.91 13.44
CA VAL A 312 15.54 -15.69 14.03
C VAL A 312 15.02 -17.10 14.34
N TYR A 313 15.72 -18.11 13.85
CA TYR A 313 15.36 -19.52 14.07
C TYR A 313 16.07 -20.05 15.33
N GLU A 314 15.32 -20.84 16.14
CA GLU A 314 15.85 -21.63 17.23
C GLU A 314 16.18 -23.07 16.80
#